data_d16f530874086c84cca61550b60eec73
#
_entry.id   d16f530874086c84cca61550b60eec73
#
_cell.length_a   1.000
_cell.length_b   1.000
_cell.length_c   1.000
_cell.angle_alpha   90.00
_cell.angle_beta   90.00
_cell.angle_gamma   90.00
#
_symmetry.space_group_name_H-M   'P 1'
#
loop_
_entity.id
_entity.type
_entity.pdbx_description
1 polymer ?
#
loop_
_entity_poly.entity_id
_entity_poly.type
_entity_poly.pdbx_seq_one_letter_code
_entity_poly.pdbx_strand_id
1 'polypeptide(L)'
;MKKLTTLTLLLLMITPCLTLAQKKELSQARTILKSGKKIEEAESLMTKLLKDSANKDNKRIYAVWYESVLMQYQAVNEKLYMKQKQDTAQFFELTRRLFSVAEALDSLDMRPDKKGRVDLEYRKDHAEQLLKFRPNLLNGCTYYIRKADFKKAYEFGEAYMDCARQPLFSAYRLDSTDTRMPEAAYWTTYSGYRQGHPVLTLRYRKEALRDSARAEYTLQYMAEARRQLKDDSLYLETLREGFRRNPTSSYFFPHLMDFYTTRGDNEKALETVDRAMQCNDSSLLYLYAKTTVLFNMGRYDESIALSDSLIAMNDSMPEPYYNAGTAYLNKALQLHPLREKKQLKATYQKARPYMERYRQLAPDQKQKWAPALYRIYLNLNMGKQFDEIDRLLKK
;
A
#
# COMPACT_ATOMS: atom_id res chain seq x y z
N MET A 1 5.21 1.07 65.07
CA MET A 1 5.29 -0.38 64.92
C MET A 1 3.88 -1.05 64.78
N LYS A 2 2.85 -0.71 65.56
CA LYS A 2 1.51 -1.37 65.48
C LYS A 2 0.78 -1.18 64.14
N LYS A 3 1.00 -0.09 63.39
CA LYS A 3 0.35 0.14 62.05
C LYS A 3 1.01 -0.65 60.91
N LEU A 4 2.30 -1.02 61.03
CA LEU A 4 2.98 -1.84 60.02
C LEU A 4 2.63 -3.32 60.12
N THR A 5 2.42 -3.82 61.38
CA THR A 5 1.99 -5.20 61.62
C THR A 5 0.56 -5.47 61.22
N THR A 6 -0.34 -4.49 61.31
CA THR A 6 -1.74 -4.61 60.82
C THR A 6 -1.82 -4.65 59.30
N LEU A 7 -0.97 -3.89 58.60
CA LEU A 7 -0.93 -3.87 57.12
C LEU A 7 -0.39 -5.19 56.55
N THR A 8 0.66 -5.79 57.23
CA THR A 8 1.22 -7.10 56.84
C THR A 8 0.26 -8.24 57.13
N LEU A 9 -0.53 -8.19 58.20
CA LEU A 9 -1.56 -9.20 58.49
C LEU A 9 -2.72 -9.12 57.52
N LEU A 10 -3.13 -7.92 57.09
CA LEU A 10 -4.18 -7.72 56.06
C LEU A 10 -3.74 -8.24 54.69
N LEU A 11 -2.47 -8.06 54.31
CA LEU A 11 -1.93 -8.58 53.06
C LEU A 11 -1.83 -10.13 53.06
N LEU A 12 -1.53 -10.73 54.22
CA LEU A 12 -1.47 -12.20 54.40
C LEU A 12 -2.84 -12.88 54.38
N MET A 13 -3.92 -12.15 54.68
CA MET A 13 -5.29 -12.70 54.62
C MET A 13 -5.91 -12.59 53.21
N ILE A 14 -5.45 -11.69 52.36
CA ILE A 14 -5.97 -11.50 51.03
C ILE A 14 -5.46 -12.58 50.03
N THR A 15 -4.23 -13.07 50.21
CA THR A 15 -3.60 -14.05 49.31
C THR A 15 -4.26 -15.43 49.30
N PRO A 16 -4.70 -16.04 50.41
CA PRO A 16 -5.41 -17.33 50.39
C PRO A 16 -6.82 -17.24 49.82
N CYS A 17 -7.49 -16.10 49.96
CA CYS A 17 -8.84 -15.88 49.42
C CYS A 17 -8.83 -15.79 47.88
N LEU A 18 -7.80 -15.12 47.27
CA LEU A 18 -7.63 -15.03 45.83
C LEU A 18 -7.31 -16.39 45.20
N THR A 19 -6.48 -17.22 45.83
CA THR A 19 -6.16 -18.56 45.35
C THR A 19 -7.36 -19.52 45.38
N LEU A 20 -8.25 -19.35 46.36
CA LEU A 20 -9.48 -20.16 46.48
C LEU A 20 -10.50 -19.74 45.40
N ALA A 21 -10.69 -18.44 45.15
CA ALA A 21 -11.58 -17.93 44.10
C ALA A 21 -11.10 -18.40 42.71
N GLN A 22 -9.81 -18.31 42.44
CA GLN A 22 -9.19 -18.78 41.19
C GLN A 22 -9.41 -20.28 40.97
N LYS A 23 -9.20 -21.12 41.99
CA LYS A 23 -9.45 -22.56 41.92
C LYS A 23 -10.91 -22.88 41.64
N LYS A 24 -11.84 -22.13 42.25
CA LYS A 24 -13.29 -22.29 42.05
C LYS A 24 -13.68 -21.97 40.60
N GLU A 25 -13.23 -20.82 40.08
CA GLU A 25 -13.55 -20.40 38.70
C GLU A 25 -12.94 -21.34 37.65
N LEU A 26 -11.70 -21.82 37.84
CA LEU A 26 -11.08 -22.86 36.99
C LEU A 26 -11.86 -24.18 37.02
N SER A 27 -12.29 -24.63 38.20
CA SER A 27 -13.09 -25.85 38.34
C SER A 27 -14.46 -25.70 37.66
N GLN A 28 -15.11 -24.55 37.83
CA GLN A 28 -16.39 -24.22 37.20
C GLN A 28 -16.25 -24.23 35.67
N ALA A 29 -15.23 -23.56 35.09
CA ALA A 29 -14.98 -23.55 33.66
C ALA A 29 -14.76 -24.97 33.09
N ARG A 30 -13.97 -25.80 33.77
CA ARG A 30 -13.80 -27.22 33.37
C ARG A 30 -15.09 -28.04 33.42
N THR A 31 -15.98 -27.77 34.39
CA THR A 31 -17.29 -28.42 34.47
C THR A 31 -18.17 -28.00 33.28
N ILE A 32 -18.16 -26.72 32.93
CA ILE A 32 -18.86 -26.20 31.75
C ILE A 32 -18.34 -26.88 30.47
N LEU A 33 -17.03 -26.98 30.27
CA LEU A 33 -16.45 -27.62 29.10
C LEU A 33 -16.84 -29.12 29.02
N LYS A 34 -16.79 -29.86 30.12
CA LYS A 34 -17.24 -31.24 30.16
C LYS A 34 -18.72 -31.40 29.81
N SER A 35 -19.55 -30.44 30.15
CA SER A 35 -20.98 -30.48 29.82
C SER A 35 -21.28 -30.18 28.33
N GLY A 36 -20.36 -29.52 27.63
CA GLY A 36 -20.55 -29.03 26.26
C GLY A 36 -21.60 -27.94 26.11
N LYS A 37 -22.12 -27.39 27.22
CA LYS A 37 -23.17 -26.36 27.19
C LYS A 37 -22.61 -25.02 27.67
N LYS A 38 -23.04 -23.93 27.03
CA LYS A 38 -22.64 -22.55 27.42
C LYS A 38 -21.12 -22.32 27.46
N ILE A 39 -20.42 -22.81 26.47
CA ILE A 39 -18.94 -22.82 26.40
C ILE A 39 -18.36 -21.41 26.52
N GLU A 40 -19.09 -20.39 26.05
CA GLU A 40 -18.72 -18.97 26.14
C GLU A 40 -18.59 -18.50 27.61
N GLU A 41 -19.33 -19.08 28.53
CA GLU A 41 -19.20 -18.77 29.97
C GLU A 41 -17.84 -19.23 30.52
N ALA A 42 -17.31 -20.38 30.05
CA ALA A 42 -15.97 -20.84 30.41
C ALA A 42 -14.88 -19.89 29.95
N GLU A 43 -14.95 -19.40 28.70
CA GLU A 43 -14.05 -18.38 28.19
C GLU A 43 -14.12 -17.08 28.99
N SER A 44 -15.34 -16.63 29.31
CA SER A 44 -15.56 -15.42 30.09
C SER A 44 -14.93 -15.52 31.51
N LEU A 45 -15.01 -16.67 32.15
CA LEU A 45 -14.36 -16.91 33.45
C LEU A 45 -12.83 -16.80 33.32
N MET A 46 -12.22 -17.39 32.29
CA MET A 46 -10.75 -17.35 32.07
C MET A 46 -10.27 -15.94 31.76
N THR A 47 -10.93 -15.23 30.86
CA THR A 47 -10.59 -13.84 30.53
C THR A 47 -10.79 -12.88 31.71
N LYS A 48 -11.78 -13.15 32.59
CA LYS A 48 -11.97 -12.40 33.84
C LYS A 48 -10.79 -12.64 34.80
N LEU A 49 -10.37 -13.90 34.98
CA LEU A 49 -9.23 -14.24 35.85
C LEU A 49 -7.94 -13.54 35.36
N LEU A 50 -7.71 -13.43 34.05
CA LEU A 50 -6.52 -12.81 33.47
C LEU A 50 -6.49 -11.27 33.58
N LYS A 51 -7.58 -10.63 34.00
CA LYS A 51 -7.58 -9.21 34.38
C LYS A 51 -6.75 -8.93 35.62
N ASP A 52 -6.64 -9.90 36.52
CA ASP A 52 -5.76 -9.83 37.68
C ASP A 52 -4.33 -10.16 37.26
N SER A 53 -3.39 -9.25 37.54
CA SER A 53 -1.97 -9.39 37.21
C SER A 53 -1.33 -10.64 37.84
N ALA A 54 -1.79 -11.07 39.02
CA ALA A 54 -1.32 -12.28 39.70
C ALA A 54 -1.58 -13.56 38.89
N ASN A 55 -2.54 -13.55 37.98
CA ASN A 55 -2.95 -14.71 37.19
C ASN A 55 -2.30 -14.77 35.81
N LYS A 56 -1.62 -13.71 35.35
CA LYS A 56 -1.08 -13.59 33.98
C LYS A 56 -0.10 -14.69 33.60
N ASP A 57 0.58 -15.29 34.58
CA ASP A 57 1.57 -16.35 34.36
C ASP A 57 1.03 -17.76 34.64
N ASN A 58 -0.27 -17.91 34.86
CA ASN A 58 -0.86 -19.18 35.14
C ASN A 58 -1.26 -19.97 33.89
N LYS A 59 -0.37 -20.85 33.41
CA LYS A 59 -0.57 -21.73 32.24
C LYS A 59 -1.93 -22.45 32.24
N ARG A 60 -2.43 -22.87 33.39
CA ARG A 60 -3.72 -23.60 33.49
C ARG A 60 -4.91 -22.76 33.05
N ILE A 61 -4.87 -21.46 33.27
CA ILE A 61 -5.92 -20.54 32.82
C ILE A 61 -5.92 -20.47 31.30
N TYR A 62 -4.73 -20.30 30.67
CA TYR A 62 -4.61 -20.26 29.21
C TYR A 62 -4.98 -21.60 28.55
N ALA A 63 -4.62 -22.73 29.16
CA ALA A 63 -5.00 -24.04 28.64
C ALA A 63 -6.54 -24.24 28.63
N VAL A 64 -7.22 -23.87 29.72
CA VAL A 64 -8.70 -23.91 29.76
C VAL A 64 -9.33 -22.88 28.83
N TRP A 65 -8.70 -21.71 28.67
CA TRP A 65 -9.14 -20.71 27.69
C TRP A 65 -9.02 -21.22 26.25
N TYR A 66 -7.87 -21.82 25.90
CA TYR A 66 -7.68 -22.42 24.57
C TYR A 66 -8.73 -23.49 24.28
N GLU A 67 -8.96 -24.42 25.23
CA GLU A 67 -9.98 -25.48 25.11
C GLU A 67 -11.38 -24.88 24.89
N SER A 68 -11.74 -23.82 25.63
CA SER A 68 -13.04 -23.17 25.48
C SER A 68 -13.21 -22.53 24.09
N VAL A 69 -12.19 -21.86 23.56
CA VAL A 69 -12.25 -21.26 22.22
C VAL A 69 -12.26 -22.35 21.15
N LEU A 70 -11.52 -23.44 21.35
CA LEU A 70 -11.49 -24.57 20.43
C LEU A 70 -12.88 -25.25 20.31
N MET A 71 -13.55 -25.49 21.43
CA MET A 71 -14.89 -26.06 21.40
C MET A 71 -15.91 -25.14 20.72
N GLN A 72 -15.83 -23.82 20.94
CA GLN A 72 -16.66 -22.86 20.23
C GLN A 72 -16.37 -22.89 18.70
N TYR A 73 -15.10 -22.91 18.31
CA TYR A 73 -14.71 -23.04 16.92
C TYR A 73 -15.27 -24.30 16.27
N GLN A 74 -15.12 -25.45 16.94
CA GLN A 74 -15.62 -26.73 16.45
C GLN A 74 -17.14 -26.71 16.24
N ALA A 75 -17.90 -26.18 17.22
CA ALA A 75 -19.36 -26.07 17.14
C ALA A 75 -19.81 -25.17 15.96
N VAL A 76 -19.12 -24.04 15.74
CA VAL A 76 -19.42 -23.15 14.60
C VAL A 76 -19.03 -23.80 13.28
N ASN A 77 -17.87 -24.46 13.22
CA ASN A 77 -17.40 -25.15 12.02
C ASN A 77 -18.32 -26.29 11.60
N GLU A 78 -18.82 -27.06 12.55
CA GLU A 78 -19.81 -28.13 12.30
C GLU A 78 -21.09 -27.57 11.67
N LYS A 79 -21.63 -26.47 12.21
CA LYS A 79 -22.82 -25.82 11.66
C LYS A 79 -22.59 -25.32 10.24
N LEU A 80 -21.41 -24.73 9.96
CA LEU A 80 -21.04 -24.30 8.62
C LEU A 80 -20.91 -25.48 7.64
N TYR A 81 -20.31 -26.58 8.10
CA TYR A 81 -20.20 -27.81 7.31
C TYR A 81 -21.57 -28.38 6.96
N MET A 82 -22.51 -28.35 7.90
CA MET A 82 -23.91 -28.77 7.70
C MET A 82 -24.75 -27.75 6.92
N LYS A 83 -24.12 -26.68 6.40
CA LYS A 83 -24.80 -25.57 5.67
C LYS A 83 -25.92 -24.91 6.48
N GLN A 84 -25.84 -24.95 7.79
CA GLN A 84 -26.76 -24.24 8.68
C GLN A 84 -26.42 -22.74 8.68
N LYS A 85 -27.42 -21.89 8.91
CA LYS A 85 -27.21 -20.46 9.04
C LYS A 85 -26.32 -20.15 10.23
N GLN A 86 -25.13 -19.62 9.97
CA GLN A 86 -24.14 -19.26 10.98
C GLN A 86 -23.42 -17.96 10.58
N ASP A 87 -22.98 -17.21 11.58
CA ASP A 87 -22.17 -16.01 11.35
C ASP A 87 -20.74 -16.40 10.95
N THR A 88 -20.44 -16.18 9.67
CA THR A 88 -19.10 -16.44 9.11
C THR A 88 -18.02 -15.55 9.75
N ALA A 89 -18.37 -14.33 10.19
CA ALA A 89 -17.42 -13.46 10.89
C ALA A 89 -17.01 -14.07 12.24
N GLN A 90 -17.98 -14.63 13.00
CA GLN A 90 -17.69 -15.33 14.25
C GLN A 90 -16.71 -16.49 14.05
N PHE A 91 -16.87 -17.29 13.00
CA PHE A 91 -15.96 -18.38 12.66
C PHE A 91 -14.51 -17.89 12.50
N PHE A 92 -14.31 -16.81 11.72
CA PHE A 92 -12.97 -16.26 11.52
C PHE A 92 -12.40 -15.66 12.82
N GLU A 93 -13.20 -14.93 13.59
CA GLU A 93 -12.73 -14.35 14.85
C GLU A 93 -12.35 -15.44 15.88
N LEU A 94 -13.08 -16.56 15.95
CA LEU A 94 -12.69 -17.71 16.76
C LEU A 94 -11.37 -18.31 16.28
N THR A 95 -11.18 -18.43 14.96
CA THR A 95 -9.89 -18.87 14.39
C THR A 95 -8.75 -17.98 14.89
N ARG A 96 -8.83 -16.65 14.71
CA ARG A 96 -7.78 -15.72 15.12
C ARG A 96 -7.50 -15.79 16.61
N ARG A 97 -8.56 -15.92 17.42
CA ARG A 97 -8.46 -16.04 18.88
C ARG A 97 -7.74 -17.31 19.31
N LEU A 98 -7.97 -18.44 18.63
CA LEU A 98 -7.25 -19.69 18.87
C LEU A 98 -5.74 -19.52 18.74
N PHE A 99 -5.28 -18.87 17.64
CA PHE A 99 -3.86 -18.59 17.44
C PHE A 99 -3.31 -17.71 18.55
N SER A 100 -3.98 -16.60 18.86
CA SER A 100 -3.54 -15.68 19.92
C SER A 100 -3.40 -16.33 21.29
N VAL A 101 -4.36 -17.18 21.68
CA VAL A 101 -4.35 -17.87 22.98
C VAL A 101 -3.25 -18.94 23.03
N ALA A 102 -3.08 -19.70 21.95
CA ALA A 102 -2.04 -20.73 21.87
C ALA A 102 -0.63 -20.12 21.89
N GLU A 103 -0.41 -19.03 21.17
CA GLU A 103 0.87 -18.30 21.17
C GLU A 103 1.20 -17.71 22.54
N ALA A 104 0.18 -17.18 23.25
CA ALA A 104 0.35 -16.71 24.61
C ALA A 104 0.70 -17.86 25.58
N LEU A 105 0.04 -19.01 25.44
CA LEU A 105 0.35 -20.21 26.25
C LEU A 105 1.75 -20.74 25.94
N ASP A 106 2.15 -20.84 24.68
CA ASP A 106 3.48 -21.28 24.27
C ASP A 106 4.58 -20.37 24.83
N SER A 107 4.33 -19.06 24.84
CA SER A 107 5.25 -18.08 25.45
C SER A 107 5.45 -18.29 26.95
N LEU A 108 4.43 -18.79 27.64
CA LEU A 108 4.55 -19.17 29.06
C LEU A 108 5.27 -20.51 29.24
N ASP A 109 5.01 -21.47 28.35
CA ASP A 109 5.70 -22.79 28.37
C ASP A 109 7.21 -22.67 28.13
N MET A 110 7.64 -21.66 27.37
CA MET A 110 9.04 -21.37 27.13
C MET A 110 9.80 -20.85 28.36
N ARG A 111 9.08 -20.42 29.41
CA ARG A 111 9.74 -19.92 30.62
C ARG A 111 10.29 -21.07 31.44
N PRO A 112 11.56 -21.00 31.87
CA PRO A 112 12.15 -22.05 32.70
C PRO A 112 11.45 -22.15 34.07
N ASP A 113 11.33 -23.36 34.57
CA ASP A 113 10.90 -23.63 35.93
C ASP A 113 11.96 -23.20 36.97
N LYS A 114 11.66 -23.37 38.25
CA LYS A 114 12.59 -23.03 39.36
C LYS A 114 13.93 -23.80 39.33
N LYS A 115 14.02 -24.84 38.50
CA LYS A 115 15.22 -25.67 38.30
C LYS A 115 15.89 -25.35 36.92
N GLY A 116 15.44 -24.31 36.23
CA GLY A 116 15.98 -23.89 34.92
C GLY A 116 15.53 -24.77 33.74
N ARG A 117 14.55 -25.65 33.90
CA ARG A 117 14.08 -26.55 32.85
C ARG A 117 12.90 -25.92 32.10
N VAL A 118 12.92 -26.03 30.77
CA VAL A 118 11.82 -25.63 29.91
C VAL A 118 11.01 -26.87 29.53
N ASP A 119 9.70 -26.84 29.76
CA ASP A 119 8.76 -27.91 29.44
C ASP A 119 7.70 -27.36 28.46
N LEU A 120 7.78 -27.83 27.22
CA LEU A 120 6.89 -27.42 26.13
C LEU A 120 5.69 -28.37 26.02
N GLU A 121 4.89 -28.47 27.10
CA GLU A 121 3.79 -29.40 27.26
C GLU A 121 2.76 -29.34 26.11
N TYR A 122 2.45 -28.14 25.62
CA TYR A 122 1.35 -27.93 24.65
C TYR A 122 1.82 -27.68 23.22
N ARG A 123 3.09 -27.34 22.97
CA ARG A 123 3.60 -26.81 21.69
C ARG A 123 3.27 -27.71 20.51
N LYS A 124 3.61 -28.99 20.59
CA LYS A 124 3.46 -29.91 19.46
C LYS A 124 2.00 -30.06 19.05
N ASP A 125 1.15 -30.39 19.98
CA ASP A 125 -0.27 -30.69 19.71
C ASP A 125 -1.01 -29.44 19.23
N HIS A 126 -0.76 -28.29 19.85
CA HIS A 126 -1.33 -27.02 19.41
C HIS A 126 -0.85 -26.61 18.02
N ALA A 127 0.44 -26.72 17.71
CA ALA A 127 0.98 -26.40 16.40
C ALA A 127 0.37 -27.28 15.30
N GLU A 128 0.31 -28.61 15.51
CA GLU A 128 -0.30 -29.55 14.56
C GLU A 128 -1.78 -29.26 14.31
N GLN A 129 -2.51 -28.89 15.35
CA GLN A 129 -3.92 -28.56 15.24
C GLN A 129 -4.12 -27.22 14.52
N LEU A 130 -3.39 -26.20 14.93
CA LEU A 130 -3.54 -24.83 14.38
C LEU A 130 -3.09 -24.74 12.93
N LEU A 131 -2.11 -25.54 12.48
CA LEU A 131 -1.74 -25.59 11.07
C LEU A 131 -2.89 -26.03 10.16
N LYS A 132 -3.79 -26.89 10.65
CA LYS A 132 -5.01 -27.26 9.92
C LYS A 132 -6.01 -26.10 9.80
N PHE A 133 -6.00 -25.19 10.76
CA PHE A 133 -6.89 -24.02 10.81
C PHE A 133 -6.27 -22.76 10.20
N ARG A 134 -4.96 -22.73 10.01
CA ARG A 134 -4.22 -21.57 9.50
C ARG A 134 -4.75 -21.02 8.18
N PRO A 135 -5.19 -21.84 7.18
CA PRO A 135 -5.82 -21.32 5.98
C PRO A 135 -7.01 -20.40 6.24
N ASN A 136 -7.72 -20.57 7.35
CA ASN A 136 -8.86 -19.73 7.70
C ASN A 136 -8.47 -18.31 8.14
N LEU A 137 -7.24 -18.09 8.56
CA LEU A 137 -6.73 -16.73 8.76
C LEU A 137 -6.66 -15.97 7.42
N LEU A 138 -6.13 -16.60 6.37
CA LEU A 138 -6.09 -15.98 5.04
C LEU A 138 -7.50 -15.84 4.44
N ASN A 139 -8.37 -16.82 4.64
CA ASN A 139 -9.77 -16.73 4.23
C ASN A 139 -10.50 -15.59 4.96
N GLY A 140 -10.20 -15.37 6.24
CA GLY A 140 -10.69 -14.23 7.02
C GLY A 140 -10.20 -12.90 6.48
N CYS A 141 -8.90 -12.80 6.14
CA CYS A 141 -8.35 -11.62 5.48
C CYS A 141 -9.14 -11.26 4.21
N THR A 142 -9.30 -12.22 3.29
CA THR A 142 -10.03 -11.98 2.03
C THR A 142 -11.54 -11.75 2.24
N TYR A 143 -12.13 -12.35 3.27
CA TYR A 143 -13.51 -12.09 3.66
C TYR A 143 -13.71 -10.62 4.05
N TYR A 144 -12.85 -10.07 4.92
CA TYR A 144 -12.96 -8.69 5.36
C TYR A 144 -12.57 -7.69 4.26
N ILE A 145 -11.68 -8.05 3.32
CA ILE A 145 -11.44 -7.25 2.10
C ILE A 145 -12.73 -7.07 1.31
N ARG A 146 -13.49 -8.16 1.08
CA ARG A 146 -14.78 -8.10 0.37
C ARG A 146 -15.83 -7.27 1.10
N LYS A 147 -15.71 -7.15 2.42
CA LYS A 147 -16.56 -6.30 3.27
C LYS A 147 -16.04 -4.85 3.37
N ALA A 148 -14.92 -4.54 2.71
CA ALA A 148 -14.21 -3.26 2.81
C ALA A 148 -13.76 -2.89 4.24
N ASP A 149 -13.69 -3.86 5.16
CA ASP A 149 -13.11 -3.71 6.49
C ASP A 149 -11.60 -4.03 6.44
N PHE A 150 -10.84 -3.07 5.91
CA PHE A 150 -9.40 -3.25 5.67
C PHE A 150 -8.59 -3.34 6.96
N LYS A 151 -9.10 -2.81 8.07
CA LYS A 151 -8.46 -2.95 9.38
C LYS A 151 -8.48 -4.40 9.84
N LYS A 152 -9.66 -5.02 9.87
CA LYS A 152 -9.77 -6.44 10.21
C LYS A 152 -9.06 -7.33 9.20
N ALA A 153 -9.16 -7.01 7.91
CA ALA A 153 -8.43 -7.74 6.88
C ALA A 153 -6.92 -7.76 7.16
N TYR A 154 -6.35 -6.61 7.53
CA TYR A 154 -4.94 -6.51 7.92
C TYR A 154 -4.62 -7.38 9.14
N GLU A 155 -5.42 -7.29 10.21
CA GLU A 155 -5.23 -8.08 11.44
C GLU A 155 -5.20 -9.59 11.16
N PHE A 156 -6.06 -10.08 10.27
CA PHE A 156 -6.08 -11.47 9.84
C PHE A 156 -4.88 -11.87 8.99
N GLY A 157 -4.52 -11.01 8.03
CA GLY A 157 -3.32 -11.22 7.20
C GLY A 157 -2.04 -11.20 8.03
N GLU A 158 -1.93 -10.27 8.98
CA GLU A 158 -0.83 -10.18 9.94
C GLU A 158 -0.73 -11.44 10.79
N ALA A 159 -1.84 -11.94 11.35
CA ALA A 159 -1.85 -13.18 12.12
C ALA A 159 -1.37 -14.39 11.29
N TYR A 160 -1.74 -14.46 10.00
CA TYR A 160 -1.24 -15.49 9.09
C TYR A 160 0.28 -15.38 8.86
N MET A 161 0.78 -14.16 8.63
CA MET A 161 2.19 -13.90 8.38
C MET A 161 3.05 -14.13 9.62
N ASP A 162 2.57 -13.71 10.79
CA ASP A 162 3.32 -13.78 12.04
C ASP A 162 3.48 -15.23 12.54
N CYS A 163 2.62 -16.18 12.14
CA CYS A 163 2.82 -17.61 12.43
C CYS A 163 4.26 -18.09 12.06
N ALA A 164 4.84 -17.60 10.95
CA ALA A 164 6.19 -17.97 10.55
C ALA A 164 7.29 -17.50 11.52
N ARG A 165 6.96 -16.55 12.37
CA ARG A 165 7.90 -15.94 13.35
C ARG A 165 7.67 -16.42 14.78
N GLN A 166 6.53 -17.09 15.01
CA GLN A 166 6.18 -17.58 16.34
C GLN A 166 6.97 -18.84 16.70
N PRO A 167 7.56 -18.93 17.90
CA PRO A 167 8.25 -20.14 18.38
C PRO A 167 7.38 -21.38 18.32
N LEU A 168 6.06 -21.26 18.52
CA LEU A 168 5.06 -22.32 18.41
C LEU A 168 5.20 -23.10 17.08
N PHE A 169 5.50 -22.42 15.97
CA PHE A 169 5.58 -23.02 14.64
C PHE A 169 7.02 -23.22 14.12
N SER A 170 8.03 -23.01 14.95
CA SER A 170 9.43 -23.04 14.51
C SER A 170 9.87 -24.35 13.82
N ALA A 171 9.31 -25.49 14.25
CA ALA A 171 9.61 -26.80 13.66
C ALA A 171 9.13 -26.94 12.21
N TYR A 172 8.18 -26.13 11.75
CA TYR A 172 7.54 -26.24 10.44
C TYR A 172 8.15 -25.34 9.37
N ARG A 173 9.04 -24.40 9.74
CA ARG A 173 9.76 -23.51 8.82
C ARG A 173 8.83 -22.83 7.79
N LEU A 174 7.71 -22.28 8.25
CA LEU A 174 6.64 -21.73 7.42
C LEU A 174 7.12 -20.61 6.47
N ASP A 175 8.19 -19.90 6.82
CA ASP A 175 8.85 -18.89 5.97
C ASP A 175 9.32 -19.44 4.62
N SER A 176 9.70 -20.73 4.58
CA SER A 176 10.24 -21.43 3.40
C SER A 176 9.30 -22.51 2.83
N THR A 177 8.45 -23.10 3.65
CA THR A 177 7.59 -24.23 3.24
C THR A 177 6.19 -23.81 2.78
N ASP A 178 5.71 -22.64 3.23
CA ASP A 178 4.37 -22.18 2.90
C ASP A 178 4.32 -21.44 1.55
N THR A 179 3.79 -22.11 0.54
CA THR A 179 3.62 -21.56 -0.82
C THR A 179 2.58 -20.43 -0.91
N ARG A 180 1.69 -20.29 0.07
CA ARG A 180 0.69 -19.23 0.13
C ARG A 180 1.16 -17.97 0.84
N MET A 181 2.35 -18.00 1.43
CA MET A 181 2.92 -16.84 2.13
C MET A 181 3.00 -15.59 1.25
N PRO A 182 3.43 -15.64 -0.03
CA PRO A 182 3.45 -14.47 -0.90
C PRO A 182 2.05 -13.88 -1.15
N GLU A 183 1.04 -14.73 -1.36
CA GLU A 183 -0.36 -14.31 -1.52
C GLU A 183 -0.88 -13.61 -0.26
N ALA A 184 -0.63 -14.20 0.91
CA ALA A 184 -1.04 -13.62 2.19
C ALA A 184 -0.37 -12.26 2.43
N ALA A 185 0.91 -12.15 2.14
CA ALA A 185 1.68 -10.91 2.23
C ALA A 185 1.11 -9.83 1.29
N TYR A 186 0.74 -10.19 0.05
CA TYR A 186 0.09 -9.28 -0.88
C TYR A 186 -1.21 -8.71 -0.33
N TRP A 187 -2.12 -9.58 0.15
CA TRP A 187 -3.41 -9.13 0.67
C TRP A 187 -3.27 -8.30 1.96
N THR A 188 -2.26 -8.60 2.77
CA THR A 188 -1.95 -7.80 3.97
C THR A 188 -1.40 -6.42 3.56
N THR A 189 -0.48 -6.36 2.60
CA THR A 189 0.05 -5.11 2.02
C THR A 189 -1.07 -4.28 1.40
N TYR A 190 -1.95 -4.89 0.60
CA TYR A 190 -3.13 -4.24 0.03
C TYR A 190 -4.05 -3.66 1.12
N SER A 191 -4.28 -4.40 2.20
CA SER A 191 -5.11 -3.93 3.30
C SER A 191 -4.49 -2.73 4.03
N GLY A 192 -3.16 -2.70 4.20
CA GLY A 192 -2.44 -1.54 4.72
C GLY A 192 -2.55 -0.32 3.81
N TYR A 193 -2.41 -0.52 2.49
CA TYR A 193 -2.57 0.51 1.47
C TYR A 193 -3.99 1.11 1.50
N ARG A 194 -5.02 0.27 1.53
CA ARG A 194 -6.43 0.71 1.55
C ARG A 194 -6.81 1.45 2.84
N GLN A 195 -6.08 1.25 3.93
CA GLN A 195 -6.20 2.04 5.16
C GLN A 195 -5.49 3.40 5.08
N GLY A 196 -4.71 3.65 4.01
CA GLY A 196 -3.84 4.84 3.93
C GLY A 196 -2.71 4.82 4.96
N HIS A 197 -2.27 3.64 5.40
CA HIS A 197 -1.26 3.50 6.45
C HIS A 197 0.08 3.01 5.87
N PRO A 198 1.02 3.91 5.55
CA PRO A 198 2.23 3.57 4.79
C PRO A 198 3.14 2.55 5.48
N VAL A 199 3.27 2.61 6.81
CA VAL A 199 4.11 1.67 7.58
C VAL A 199 3.55 0.24 7.50
N LEU A 200 2.22 0.08 7.64
CA LEU A 200 1.56 -1.21 7.49
C LEU A 200 1.67 -1.74 6.06
N THR A 201 1.53 -0.86 5.06
CA THR A 201 1.71 -1.21 3.64
C THR A 201 3.10 -1.80 3.36
N LEU A 202 4.14 -1.28 4.00
CA LEU A 202 5.52 -1.68 3.73
C LEU A 202 6.00 -2.88 4.58
N ARG A 203 5.25 -3.30 5.58
CA ARG A 203 5.70 -4.29 6.57
C ARG A 203 6.08 -5.64 5.95
N TYR A 204 5.24 -6.17 5.07
CA TYR A 204 5.42 -7.50 4.44
C TYR A 204 5.81 -7.42 2.96
N ARG A 205 6.36 -6.27 2.51
CA ARG A 205 6.67 -5.99 1.10
C ARG A 205 7.60 -7.00 0.44
N LYS A 206 8.57 -7.55 1.19
CA LYS A 206 9.53 -8.51 0.64
C LYS A 206 8.86 -9.82 0.28
N GLU A 207 8.02 -10.31 1.15
CA GLU A 207 7.23 -11.52 0.95
C GLU A 207 6.18 -11.31 -0.15
N ALA A 208 5.50 -10.16 -0.16
CA ALA A 208 4.50 -9.81 -1.19
C ALA A 208 5.10 -9.72 -2.61
N LEU A 209 6.33 -9.24 -2.74
CA LEU A 209 7.03 -9.18 -4.04
C LEU A 209 7.41 -10.56 -4.61
N ARG A 210 7.33 -11.63 -3.81
CA ARG A 210 7.51 -13.03 -4.29
C ARG A 210 6.28 -13.54 -5.04
N ASP A 211 5.11 -12.90 -4.90
CA ASP A 211 3.94 -13.15 -5.74
C ASP A 211 4.14 -12.47 -7.10
N SER A 212 4.68 -13.20 -8.06
CA SER A 212 5.01 -12.67 -9.38
C SER A 212 3.78 -12.14 -10.14
N ALA A 213 2.62 -12.77 -9.94
CA ALA A 213 1.38 -12.36 -10.60
C ALA A 213 0.86 -10.98 -10.10
N ARG A 214 1.21 -10.61 -8.86
CA ARG A 214 0.73 -9.38 -8.22
C ARG A 214 1.88 -8.42 -7.86
N ALA A 215 3.11 -8.72 -8.29
CA ALA A 215 4.29 -7.90 -7.97
C ALA A 215 4.17 -6.45 -8.47
N GLU A 216 3.53 -6.23 -9.61
CA GLU A 216 3.29 -4.88 -10.15
C GLU A 216 2.43 -4.03 -9.19
N TYR A 217 1.29 -4.57 -8.74
CA TYR A 217 0.43 -3.89 -7.78
C TYR A 217 1.13 -3.66 -6.44
N THR A 218 1.91 -4.66 -5.99
CA THR A 218 2.72 -4.51 -4.76
C THR A 218 3.68 -3.32 -4.87
N LEU A 219 4.37 -3.16 -6.01
CA LEU A 219 5.27 -2.03 -6.26
C LEU A 219 4.51 -0.69 -6.32
N GLN A 220 3.30 -0.66 -6.89
CA GLN A 220 2.45 0.53 -6.89
C GLN A 220 2.08 0.94 -5.46
N TYR A 221 1.64 0.00 -4.61
CA TYR A 221 1.31 0.27 -3.21
C TYR A 221 2.55 0.74 -2.41
N MET A 222 3.71 0.13 -2.67
CA MET A 222 4.97 0.54 -2.05
C MET A 222 5.38 1.95 -2.47
N ALA A 223 5.25 2.28 -3.76
CA ALA A 223 5.55 3.62 -4.25
C ALA A 223 4.65 4.66 -3.56
N GLU A 224 3.34 4.42 -3.52
CA GLU A 224 2.41 5.32 -2.87
C GLU A 224 2.71 5.49 -1.37
N ALA A 225 3.02 4.40 -0.67
CA ALA A 225 3.39 4.46 0.75
C ALA A 225 4.69 5.27 0.97
N ARG A 226 5.70 5.11 0.11
CA ARG A 226 6.97 5.86 0.18
C ARG A 226 6.78 7.34 -0.14
N ARG A 227 5.91 7.65 -1.11
CA ARG A 227 5.51 9.03 -1.42
C ARG A 227 4.84 9.71 -0.22
N GLN A 228 3.93 9.03 0.47
CA GLN A 228 3.28 9.53 1.70
C GLN A 228 4.28 9.76 2.83
N LEU A 229 5.31 8.91 2.95
CA LEU A 229 6.40 9.08 3.92
C LEU A 229 7.41 10.16 3.51
N LYS A 230 7.26 10.76 2.32
CA LYS A 230 8.19 11.74 1.74
C LYS A 230 9.62 11.20 1.60
N ASP A 231 9.75 9.90 1.36
CA ASP A 231 11.02 9.24 1.09
C ASP A 231 11.27 9.19 -0.41
N ASP A 232 11.74 10.32 -0.96
CA ASP A 232 11.95 10.49 -2.40
C ASP A 232 12.95 9.48 -2.97
N SER A 233 13.95 9.07 -2.18
CA SER A 233 14.97 8.11 -2.62
C SER A 233 14.38 6.72 -2.86
N LEU A 234 13.70 6.18 -1.85
CA LEU A 234 13.05 4.88 -1.96
C LEU A 234 11.84 4.91 -2.89
N TYR A 235 11.13 6.05 -2.98
CA TYR A 235 10.06 6.24 -3.96
C TYR A 235 10.60 6.07 -5.39
N LEU A 236 11.65 6.80 -5.74
CA LEU A 236 12.29 6.71 -7.05
C LEU A 236 12.81 5.31 -7.35
N GLU A 237 13.47 4.67 -6.38
CA GLU A 237 13.94 3.28 -6.51
C GLU A 237 12.79 2.34 -6.85
N THR A 238 11.63 2.49 -6.17
CA THR A 238 10.44 1.67 -6.43
C THR A 238 9.87 1.90 -7.83
N LEU A 239 9.79 3.17 -8.25
CA LEU A 239 9.30 3.50 -9.59
C LEU A 239 10.21 2.91 -10.67
N ARG A 240 11.54 3.01 -10.50
CA ARG A 240 12.52 2.42 -11.42
C ARG A 240 12.39 0.90 -11.51
N GLU A 241 12.24 0.24 -10.36
CA GLU A 241 12.05 -1.22 -10.33
C GLU A 241 10.74 -1.63 -11.02
N GLY A 242 9.64 -0.91 -10.77
CA GLY A 242 8.37 -1.15 -11.44
C GLY A 242 8.45 -0.95 -12.96
N PHE A 243 9.05 0.15 -13.39
CA PHE A 243 9.28 0.45 -14.80
C PHE A 243 10.22 -0.56 -15.47
N ARG A 244 11.27 -1.00 -14.79
CA ARG A 244 12.18 -2.04 -15.29
C ARG A 244 11.45 -3.35 -15.56
N ARG A 245 10.52 -3.73 -14.69
CA ARG A 245 9.72 -4.97 -14.84
C ARG A 245 8.65 -4.84 -15.91
N ASN A 246 8.00 -3.68 -15.98
CA ASN A 246 6.95 -3.40 -16.96
C ASN A 246 7.07 -1.95 -17.48
N PRO A 247 7.85 -1.73 -18.56
CA PRO A 247 8.04 -0.39 -19.15
C PRO A 247 6.75 0.23 -19.72
N THR A 248 5.74 -0.60 -20.01
CA THR A 248 4.44 -0.15 -20.55
C THR A 248 3.39 0.09 -19.48
N SER A 249 3.74 -0.06 -18.20
CA SER A 249 2.82 0.18 -17.09
C SER A 249 2.30 1.62 -17.10
N SER A 250 0.99 1.77 -17.06
CA SER A 250 0.30 3.06 -16.98
C SER A 250 0.56 3.82 -15.67
N TYR A 251 1.18 3.16 -14.68
CA TYR A 251 1.53 3.75 -13.40
C TYR A 251 2.99 4.26 -13.37
N PHE A 252 3.96 3.39 -13.65
CA PHE A 252 5.38 3.72 -13.38
C PHE A 252 5.96 4.75 -14.33
N PHE A 253 5.65 4.66 -15.62
CA PHE A 253 6.16 5.59 -16.62
C PHE A 253 5.76 7.06 -16.32
N PRO A 254 4.46 7.38 -16.15
CA PRO A 254 4.07 8.77 -15.86
C PRO A 254 4.68 9.32 -14.57
N HIS A 255 4.74 8.50 -13.51
CA HIS A 255 5.31 8.92 -12.23
C HIS A 255 6.83 9.16 -12.29
N LEU A 256 7.57 8.38 -13.11
CA LEU A 256 8.99 8.64 -13.37
C LEU A 256 9.18 9.92 -14.16
N MET A 257 8.38 10.12 -15.20
CA MET A 257 8.44 11.34 -16.01
C MET A 257 8.17 12.58 -15.17
N ASP A 258 7.12 12.55 -14.33
CA ASP A 258 6.79 13.62 -13.40
C ASP A 258 7.94 13.87 -12.41
N PHE A 259 8.49 12.81 -11.83
CA PHE A 259 9.59 12.90 -10.87
C PHE A 259 10.83 13.58 -11.46
N TYR A 260 11.24 13.20 -12.68
CA TYR A 260 12.42 13.75 -13.31
C TYR A 260 12.18 15.17 -13.86
N THR A 261 11.08 15.41 -14.54
CA THR A 261 10.79 16.72 -15.15
C THR A 261 10.60 17.80 -14.11
N THR A 262 9.91 17.50 -12.99
CA THR A 262 9.73 18.45 -11.87
C THR A 262 11.05 18.85 -11.22
N ARG A 263 12.06 17.98 -11.27
CA ARG A 263 13.41 18.24 -10.74
C ARG A 263 14.40 18.75 -11.78
N GLY A 264 13.96 18.93 -13.02
CA GLY A 264 14.80 19.38 -14.13
C GLY A 264 15.80 18.33 -14.61
N ASP A 265 15.69 17.06 -14.19
CA ASP A 265 16.55 15.95 -14.63
C ASP A 265 16.08 15.42 -16.00
N ASN A 266 16.18 16.30 -17.01
CA ASN A 266 15.67 16.01 -18.35
C ASN A 266 16.43 14.89 -19.05
N GLU A 267 17.70 14.66 -18.70
CA GLU A 267 18.49 13.56 -19.27
C GLU A 267 17.91 12.20 -18.86
N LYS A 268 17.59 12.00 -17.58
CA LYS A 268 16.95 10.77 -17.12
C LYS A 268 15.50 10.65 -17.59
N ALA A 269 14.80 11.78 -17.76
CA ALA A 269 13.49 11.77 -18.39
C ALA A 269 13.59 11.28 -19.85
N LEU A 270 14.58 11.76 -20.62
CA LEU A 270 14.81 11.32 -22.00
C LEU A 270 15.18 9.83 -22.08
N GLU A 271 16.08 9.37 -21.23
CA GLU A 271 16.43 7.94 -21.14
C GLU A 271 15.20 7.07 -20.84
N THR A 272 14.33 7.52 -19.91
CA THR A 272 13.11 6.82 -19.52
C THR A 272 12.13 6.70 -20.68
N VAL A 273 11.89 7.81 -21.41
CA VAL A 273 10.96 7.78 -22.53
C VAL A 273 11.52 6.99 -23.71
N ASP A 274 12.82 7.07 -23.99
CA ASP A 274 13.47 6.30 -25.06
C ASP A 274 13.34 4.80 -24.80
N ARG A 275 13.50 4.37 -23.54
CA ARG A 275 13.28 2.97 -23.14
C ARG A 275 11.82 2.54 -23.28
N ALA A 276 10.86 3.40 -22.94
CA ALA A 276 9.44 3.10 -23.13
C ALA A 276 9.10 2.96 -24.63
N MET A 277 9.67 3.82 -25.48
CA MET A 277 9.48 3.77 -26.93
C MET A 277 10.08 2.52 -27.59
N GLN A 278 11.12 1.92 -27.01
CA GLN A 278 11.62 0.60 -27.48
C GLN A 278 10.56 -0.51 -27.36
N CYS A 279 9.60 -0.35 -26.47
CA CYS A 279 8.49 -1.31 -26.30
C CYS A 279 7.27 -0.95 -27.15
N ASN A 280 7.05 0.33 -27.45
CA ASN A 280 5.96 0.84 -28.28
C ASN A 280 6.34 2.22 -28.84
N ASP A 281 6.91 2.24 -30.04
CA ASP A 281 7.42 3.43 -30.73
C ASP A 281 6.31 4.35 -31.26
N SER A 282 5.12 3.83 -31.47
CA SER A 282 3.94 4.54 -31.97
C SER A 282 3.00 5.06 -30.88
N SER A 283 3.36 4.92 -29.62
CA SER A 283 2.56 5.42 -28.51
C SER A 283 2.51 6.96 -28.50
N LEU A 284 1.33 7.53 -28.71
CA LEU A 284 1.13 8.99 -28.63
C LEU A 284 1.58 9.57 -27.28
N LEU A 285 1.40 8.82 -26.20
CA LEU A 285 1.85 9.22 -24.85
C LEU A 285 3.37 9.37 -24.79
N TYR A 286 4.11 8.38 -25.31
CA TYR A 286 5.58 8.41 -25.26
C TYR A 286 6.16 9.44 -26.20
N LEU A 287 5.61 9.55 -27.41
CA LEU A 287 6.00 10.59 -28.37
C LEU A 287 5.77 11.99 -27.78
N TYR A 288 4.60 12.23 -27.18
CA TYR A 288 4.31 13.51 -26.52
C TYR A 288 5.25 13.78 -25.33
N ALA A 289 5.49 12.79 -24.47
CA ALA A 289 6.44 12.93 -23.36
C ALA A 289 7.83 13.31 -23.89
N LYS A 290 8.29 12.69 -24.99
CA LYS A 290 9.57 13.00 -25.61
C LYS A 290 9.62 14.42 -26.17
N THR A 291 8.55 14.90 -26.83
CA THR A 291 8.51 16.30 -27.31
C THR A 291 8.69 17.29 -26.16
N THR A 292 8.05 17.02 -25.02
CA THR A 292 8.14 17.88 -23.84
C THR A 292 9.53 17.88 -23.22
N VAL A 293 10.16 16.71 -23.12
CA VAL A 293 11.53 16.59 -22.59
C VAL A 293 12.53 17.30 -23.51
N LEU A 294 12.46 17.09 -24.82
CA LEU A 294 13.32 17.77 -25.81
C LEU A 294 13.14 19.30 -25.75
N PHE A 295 11.90 19.76 -25.60
CA PHE A 295 11.60 21.18 -25.41
C PHE A 295 12.28 21.73 -24.13
N ASN A 296 12.16 21.02 -23.00
CA ASN A 296 12.79 21.43 -21.73
C ASN A 296 14.33 21.44 -21.81
N MET A 297 14.92 20.58 -22.65
CA MET A 297 16.36 20.55 -22.91
C MET A 297 16.83 21.64 -23.89
N GLY A 298 15.91 22.47 -24.44
CA GLY A 298 16.23 23.46 -25.47
C GLY A 298 16.50 22.86 -26.86
N ARG A 299 16.25 21.57 -27.07
CA ARG A 299 16.39 20.87 -28.36
C ARG A 299 15.15 21.13 -29.22
N TYR A 300 14.91 22.42 -29.51
CA TYR A 300 13.67 22.90 -30.13
C TYR A 300 13.39 22.31 -31.52
N ASP A 301 14.39 22.11 -32.36
CA ASP A 301 14.20 21.56 -33.70
C ASP A 301 13.70 20.11 -33.65
N GLU A 302 14.22 19.31 -32.73
CA GLU A 302 13.79 17.93 -32.54
C GLU A 302 12.40 17.87 -31.94
N SER A 303 12.11 18.75 -30.96
CA SER A 303 10.77 18.86 -30.38
C SER A 303 9.72 19.25 -31.43
N ILE A 304 10.04 20.19 -32.35
CA ILE A 304 9.15 20.58 -33.45
C ILE A 304 8.90 19.40 -34.39
N ALA A 305 9.96 18.75 -34.87
CA ALA A 305 9.85 17.63 -35.81
C ALA A 305 9.00 16.50 -35.26
N LEU A 306 9.17 16.19 -33.96
CA LEU A 306 8.39 15.16 -33.31
C LEU A 306 6.93 15.60 -33.04
N SER A 307 6.71 16.91 -32.77
CA SER A 307 5.36 17.48 -32.67
C SER A 307 4.62 17.40 -34.02
N ASP A 308 5.32 17.67 -35.13
CA ASP A 308 4.76 17.55 -36.49
C ASP A 308 4.33 16.09 -36.78
N SER A 309 5.16 15.12 -36.34
CA SER A 309 4.81 13.70 -36.47
C SER A 309 3.57 13.34 -35.66
N LEU A 310 3.44 13.86 -34.43
CA LEU A 310 2.24 13.68 -33.60
C LEU A 310 0.99 14.31 -34.24
N ILE A 311 1.11 15.52 -34.81
CA ILE A 311 0.04 16.21 -35.50
C ILE A 311 -0.43 15.39 -36.71
N ALA A 312 0.52 14.80 -37.45
CA ALA A 312 0.19 13.93 -38.58
C ALA A 312 -0.55 12.65 -38.16
N MET A 313 -0.26 12.13 -36.96
CA MET A 313 -0.97 10.96 -36.40
C MET A 313 -2.32 11.32 -35.80
N ASN A 314 -2.46 12.49 -35.18
CA ASN A 314 -3.69 12.98 -34.57
C ASN A 314 -3.72 14.52 -34.54
N ASP A 315 -4.39 15.12 -35.53
CA ASP A 315 -4.49 16.57 -35.71
C ASP A 315 -5.46 17.28 -34.73
N SER A 316 -6.21 16.52 -33.94
CA SER A 316 -7.13 17.03 -32.92
C SER A 316 -6.49 17.12 -31.52
N MET A 317 -5.26 16.67 -31.35
CA MET A 317 -4.50 16.78 -30.12
C MET A 317 -3.88 18.18 -29.97
N PRO A 318 -4.25 19.00 -28.95
CA PRO A 318 -3.77 20.39 -28.86
C PRO A 318 -2.31 20.52 -28.42
N GLU A 319 -1.81 19.62 -27.54
CA GLU A 319 -0.51 19.73 -26.93
C GLU A 319 0.68 19.79 -27.92
N PRO A 320 0.74 19.01 -29.01
CA PRO A 320 1.82 19.12 -30.00
C PRO A 320 1.88 20.49 -30.66
N TYR A 321 0.74 21.11 -30.95
CA TYR A 321 0.69 22.47 -31.49
C TYR A 321 1.26 23.50 -30.51
N TYR A 322 0.94 23.35 -29.24
CA TYR A 322 1.50 24.21 -28.18
C TYR A 322 3.02 24.05 -28.07
N ASN A 323 3.50 22.81 -28.05
CA ASN A 323 4.95 22.54 -27.95
C ASN A 323 5.70 23.08 -29.15
N ALA A 324 5.26 22.82 -30.38
CA ALA A 324 5.90 23.33 -31.58
C ALA A 324 5.86 24.88 -31.66
N GLY A 325 4.71 25.48 -31.43
CA GLY A 325 4.56 26.92 -31.41
C GLY A 325 5.43 27.61 -30.37
N THR A 326 5.47 27.08 -29.14
CA THR A 326 6.32 27.61 -28.06
C THR A 326 7.80 27.38 -28.35
N ALA A 327 8.17 26.25 -28.96
CA ALA A 327 9.56 26.00 -29.39
C ALA A 327 10.03 27.05 -30.40
N TYR A 328 9.21 27.38 -31.39
CA TYR A 328 9.53 28.50 -32.33
C TYR A 328 9.64 29.84 -31.60
N LEU A 329 8.78 30.13 -30.64
CA LEU A 329 8.86 31.35 -29.83
C LEU A 329 10.16 31.42 -29.02
N ASN A 330 10.62 30.31 -28.45
CA ASN A 330 11.89 30.25 -27.73
C ASN A 330 13.09 30.38 -28.67
N LYS A 331 13.03 29.79 -29.87
CA LYS A 331 14.04 30.04 -30.92
C LYS A 331 14.11 31.51 -31.31
N ALA A 332 12.96 32.20 -31.43
CA ALA A 332 12.91 33.63 -31.69
C ALA A 332 13.61 34.48 -30.62
N LEU A 333 13.58 34.03 -29.33
CA LEU A 333 14.28 34.68 -28.22
C LEU A 333 15.80 34.58 -28.32
N GLN A 334 16.32 33.59 -29.03
CA GLN A 334 17.77 33.40 -29.20
C GLN A 334 18.35 34.28 -30.33
N LEU A 335 17.46 34.89 -31.15
CA LEU A 335 17.88 35.73 -32.30
C LEU A 335 18.08 37.20 -31.89
N HIS A 336 19.10 37.84 -32.44
CA HIS A 336 19.36 39.26 -32.20
C HIS A 336 18.36 40.14 -32.99
N PRO A 337 17.54 41.00 -32.31
CA PRO A 337 16.41 41.71 -32.93
C PRO A 337 16.77 42.57 -34.14
N LEU A 338 17.96 43.21 -34.14
CA LEU A 338 18.37 44.10 -35.20
C LEU A 338 19.21 43.39 -36.29
N ARG A 339 20.12 42.49 -35.89
CA ARG A 339 21.02 41.80 -36.82
C ARG A 339 20.33 40.68 -37.59
N GLU A 340 19.40 40.00 -36.96
CA GLU A 340 18.73 38.81 -37.50
C GLU A 340 17.22 39.04 -37.75
N LYS A 341 16.86 40.30 -38.04
CA LYS A 341 15.46 40.73 -38.21
C LYS A 341 14.65 39.88 -39.22
N LYS A 342 15.28 39.48 -40.32
CA LYS A 342 14.63 38.66 -41.35
C LYS A 342 14.32 37.25 -40.82
N GLN A 343 15.29 36.64 -40.13
CA GLN A 343 15.17 35.32 -39.54
C GLN A 343 14.15 35.32 -38.37
N LEU A 344 14.19 36.36 -37.54
CA LEU A 344 13.25 36.58 -36.47
C LEU A 344 11.81 36.62 -36.98
N LYS A 345 11.55 37.43 -38.04
CA LYS A 345 10.22 37.49 -38.66
C LYS A 345 9.79 36.14 -39.23
N ALA A 346 10.66 35.42 -39.91
CA ALA A 346 10.38 34.09 -40.45
C ALA A 346 10.07 33.08 -39.35
N THR A 347 10.74 33.15 -38.18
CA THR A 347 10.49 32.29 -37.02
C THR A 347 9.11 32.56 -36.44
N TYR A 348 8.67 33.81 -36.28
CA TYR A 348 7.32 34.13 -35.86
C TYR A 348 6.24 33.69 -36.88
N GLN A 349 6.53 33.78 -38.18
CA GLN A 349 5.65 33.28 -39.23
C GLN A 349 5.44 31.78 -39.11
N LYS A 350 6.47 31.01 -38.73
CA LYS A 350 6.34 29.56 -38.46
C LYS A 350 5.60 29.27 -37.18
N ALA A 351 5.79 30.04 -36.11
CA ALA A 351 5.07 29.84 -34.83
C ALA A 351 3.57 30.06 -34.94
N ARG A 352 3.13 31.00 -35.82
CA ARG A 352 1.74 31.45 -35.91
C ARG A 352 0.72 30.33 -36.14
N PRO A 353 0.85 29.49 -37.18
CA PRO A 353 -0.19 28.48 -37.47
C PRO A 353 -0.37 27.47 -36.32
N TYR A 354 0.72 27.12 -35.62
CA TYR A 354 0.63 26.22 -34.46
C TYR A 354 -0.18 26.86 -33.32
N MET A 355 0.10 28.12 -32.96
CA MET A 355 -0.59 28.79 -31.85
C MET A 355 -2.02 29.16 -32.20
N GLU A 356 -2.31 29.51 -33.48
CA GLU A 356 -3.69 29.73 -33.94
C GLU A 356 -4.49 28.41 -33.87
N ARG A 357 -3.90 27.28 -34.28
CA ARG A 357 -4.55 25.96 -34.19
C ARG A 357 -4.71 25.51 -32.75
N TYR A 358 -3.70 25.73 -31.90
CA TYR A 358 -3.83 25.47 -30.47
C TYR A 358 -4.98 26.23 -29.83
N ARG A 359 -5.15 27.53 -30.14
CA ARG A 359 -6.30 28.34 -29.69
C ARG A 359 -7.64 27.74 -30.11
N GLN A 360 -7.73 27.20 -31.35
CA GLN A 360 -8.96 26.56 -31.84
C GLN A 360 -9.30 25.28 -31.09
N LEU A 361 -8.29 24.45 -30.80
CA LEU A 361 -8.45 23.14 -30.14
C LEU A 361 -8.62 23.27 -28.62
N ALA A 362 -8.04 24.27 -27.99
CA ALA A 362 -8.06 24.49 -26.54
C ALA A 362 -8.40 25.95 -26.19
N PRO A 363 -9.60 26.45 -26.54
CA PRO A 363 -10.00 27.85 -26.34
C PRO A 363 -10.04 28.28 -24.87
N ASP A 364 -10.29 27.33 -23.96
CA ASP A 364 -10.27 27.50 -22.50
C ASP A 364 -8.86 27.74 -21.94
N GLN A 365 -7.79 27.34 -22.63
CA GLN A 365 -6.40 27.54 -22.22
C GLN A 365 -5.88 28.97 -22.58
N LYS A 366 -6.69 29.99 -22.36
CA LYS A 366 -6.40 31.38 -22.71
C LYS A 366 -5.04 31.84 -22.14
N GLN A 367 -4.72 31.47 -20.93
CA GLN A 367 -3.45 31.81 -20.27
C GLN A 367 -2.20 31.28 -21.00
N LYS A 368 -2.33 30.28 -21.87
CA LYS A 368 -1.23 29.72 -22.67
C LYS A 368 -1.15 30.35 -24.06
N TRP A 369 -2.25 30.40 -24.79
CA TRP A 369 -2.23 30.84 -26.18
C TRP A 369 -2.28 32.39 -26.33
N ALA A 370 -2.94 33.13 -25.42
CA ALA A 370 -3.10 34.58 -25.62
C ALA A 370 -1.76 35.36 -25.54
N PRO A 371 -0.88 35.14 -24.54
CA PRO A 371 0.42 35.79 -24.50
C PRO A 371 1.31 35.41 -25.71
N ALA A 372 1.21 34.16 -26.16
CA ALA A 372 1.96 33.67 -27.33
C ALA A 372 1.51 34.36 -28.61
N LEU A 373 0.20 34.41 -28.88
CA LEU A 373 -0.36 35.10 -30.06
C LEU A 373 -0.16 36.60 -29.99
N TYR A 374 -0.28 37.23 -28.81
CA TYR A 374 0.07 38.64 -28.64
C TYR A 374 1.46 38.96 -29.16
N ARG A 375 2.45 38.19 -28.74
CA ARG A 375 3.84 38.35 -29.14
C ARG A 375 4.04 38.08 -30.63
N ILE A 376 3.40 37.06 -31.20
CA ILE A 376 3.47 36.72 -32.62
C ILE A 376 2.88 37.87 -33.46
N TYR A 377 1.67 38.33 -33.16
CA TYR A 377 0.99 39.35 -33.95
C TYR A 377 1.69 40.72 -33.87
N LEU A 378 2.26 41.07 -32.71
CA LEU A 378 3.08 42.27 -32.54
C LEU A 378 4.27 42.22 -33.49
N ASN A 379 5.03 41.12 -33.49
CA ASN A 379 6.28 41.04 -34.30
C ASN A 379 6.02 40.84 -35.79
N LEU A 380 4.84 40.40 -36.18
CA LEU A 380 4.40 40.29 -37.57
C LEU A 380 3.67 41.54 -38.09
N ASN A 381 3.46 42.57 -37.27
CA ASN A 381 2.66 43.78 -37.56
C ASN A 381 1.23 43.47 -38.00
N MET A 382 0.57 42.52 -37.32
CA MET A 382 -0.81 42.08 -37.57
C MET A 382 -1.80 42.86 -36.68
N GLY A 383 -1.94 44.17 -36.92
CA GLY A 383 -2.63 45.12 -36.05
C GLY A 383 -4.03 44.70 -35.61
N LYS A 384 -4.89 44.23 -36.54
CA LYS A 384 -6.27 43.83 -36.25
C LYS A 384 -6.31 42.63 -35.25
N GLN A 385 -5.49 41.60 -35.48
CA GLN A 385 -5.40 40.41 -34.61
C GLN A 385 -4.72 40.75 -33.29
N PHE A 386 -3.71 41.63 -33.34
CA PHE A 386 -3.05 42.14 -32.14
C PHE A 386 -4.05 42.84 -31.22
N ASP A 387 -4.87 43.79 -31.75
CA ASP A 387 -5.87 44.53 -30.98
C ASP A 387 -6.94 43.61 -30.34
N GLU A 388 -7.29 42.53 -31.02
CA GLU A 388 -8.18 41.52 -30.50
C GLU A 388 -7.60 40.86 -29.23
N ILE A 389 -6.35 40.37 -29.35
CA ILE A 389 -5.67 39.67 -28.23
C ILE A 389 -5.35 40.64 -27.11
N ASP A 390 -4.94 41.86 -27.39
CA ASP A 390 -4.63 42.89 -26.39
C ASP A 390 -5.87 43.19 -25.52
N ARG A 391 -7.04 43.34 -26.17
CA ARG A 391 -8.33 43.50 -25.44
C ARG A 391 -8.68 42.29 -24.59
N LEU A 392 -8.35 41.08 -25.06
CA LEU A 392 -8.58 39.86 -24.27
C LEU A 392 -7.67 39.76 -23.05
N LEU A 393 -6.42 40.22 -23.14
CA LEU A 393 -5.45 40.18 -22.04
C LEU A 393 -5.71 41.26 -20.98
N LYS A 394 -6.37 42.36 -21.34
CA LYS A 394 -6.73 43.46 -20.42
C LYS A 394 -8.01 43.19 -19.60
N LYS A 395 -8.78 42.18 -19.97
CA LYS A 395 -9.96 41.68 -19.24
C LYS A 395 -9.58 40.53 -18.31
#